data_1d6f13a2073b3f97aac79dc4f87b23b5
#
_entry.id   1d6f13a2073b3f97aac79dc4f87b23b5
#
_cell.length_a   1.000
_cell.length_b   1.000
_cell.length_c   1.000
_cell.angle_alpha   90.00
_cell.angle_beta   90.00
_cell.angle_gamma   90.00
#
_symmetry.space_group_name_H-M   'P 1'
#
loop_
_entity.id
_entity.type
_entity.pdbx_description
1 polymer ?
#
loop_
_entity_poly.entity_id
_entity_poly.type
_entity_poly.pdbx_seq_one_letter_code
_entity_poly.pdbx_strand_id
1 'polypeptide(L)'
;MLISQRPSLTEEPIEDTRSRFVVEPLEPGFGYTLGNSLRRTLLSSIPGAAVTSIRIDGVLHEFTTVPGVKEDVTDIILNLKGLVVSSEEDEPVTMYLRKQGPGTVTASDIVPPSGVTVHNPDLHIATLNDKGKLEVELVVERGRGYVPAVQNKASGAEIGRIPVDSIYSPVLKVTYKVEATRVEQRTDFDRLVLDVETKPSITPRDAVASSGKTLTELFGLARELNVEAEGIEIGPSLAEADHIAAFGMPIEDLDLTVRSYNCLKREGVHTVGELVSRSEADLLDIRNFGAKSIDEVKVKLIGLGLTLKDSPPGFDPSTIAGYDAETDTWSDPAEGGDAGIADDADYAETEQL
;
A
#
# COMPACT_ATOMS: atom_id res chain seq x y z
N MET A 1 -4.55 -26.09 15.17
CA MET A 1 -3.63 -26.91 14.36
C MET A 1 -2.73 -25.92 13.64
N LEU A 2 -1.45 -25.86 13.95
CA LEU A 2 -0.50 -24.95 13.31
C LEU A 2 -0.21 -25.45 11.89
N ILE A 3 -0.29 -24.57 10.90
CA ILE A 3 0.24 -24.83 9.56
C ILE A 3 1.76 -24.92 9.69
N SER A 4 2.34 -26.02 9.32
CA SER A 4 3.79 -26.29 9.47
C SER A 4 4.66 -25.36 8.61
N GLN A 5 4.11 -24.76 7.59
CA GLN A 5 4.75 -23.74 6.76
C GLN A 5 3.75 -22.65 6.39
N ARG A 6 4.10 -21.39 6.66
CA ARG A 6 3.29 -20.23 6.26
C ARG A 6 3.29 -20.12 4.74
N PRO A 7 2.12 -19.92 4.10
CA PRO A 7 2.08 -19.61 2.69
C PRO A 7 2.83 -18.32 2.36
N SER A 8 3.60 -18.33 1.29
CA SER A 8 4.23 -17.15 0.71
C SER A 8 3.46 -16.66 -0.51
N LEU A 9 3.43 -15.35 -0.73
CA LEU A 9 2.89 -14.75 -1.92
C LEU A 9 4.05 -14.13 -2.71
N THR A 10 4.26 -14.61 -3.94
CA THR A 10 5.24 -14.07 -4.87
C THR A 10 4.54 -13.44 -6.07
N GLU A 11 5.08 -12.33 -6.56
CA GLU A 11 4.60 -11.65 -7.75
C GLU A 11 5.62 -11.82 -8.90
N GLU A 12 5.11 -12.22 -10.06
CA GLU A 12 5.83 -12.29 -11.32
C GLU A 12 5.22 -11.23 -12.26
N PRO A 13 5.80 -10.01 -12.39
CA PRO A 13 5.32 -9.01 -13.32
C PRO A 13 5.52 -9.50 -14.76
N ILE A 14 4.47 -9.41 -15.58
CA ILE A 14 4.50 -9.79 -17.00
C ILE A 14 4.54 -8.51 -17.84
N GLU A 15 3.68 -7.55 -17.52
CA GLU A 15 3.56 -6.22 -18.14
C GLU A 15 3.18 -5.21 -17.03
N ASP A 16 3.25 -3.92 -17.29
CA ASP A 16 2.89 -2.88 -16.32
C ASP A 16 1.45 -3.02 -15.79
N THR A 17 0.55 -3.54 -16.64
CA THR A 17 -0.87 -3.74 -16.32
C THR A 17 -1.23 -5.20 -16.07
N ARG A 18 -0.26 -6.12 -16.06
CA ARG A 18 -0.50 -7.55 -15.89
C ARG A 18 0.56 -8.23 -15.06
N SER A 19 0.15 -8.86 -13.98
CA SER A 19 1.02 -9.65 -13.10
C SER A 19 0.42 -11.01 -12.79
N ARG A 20 1.31 -11.96 -12.51
CA ARG A 20 0.98 -13.26 -11.98
C ARG A 20 1.38 -13.32 -10.52
N PHE A 21 0.44 -13.77 -9.69
CA PHE A 21 0.64 -13.97 -8.25
C PHE A 21 0.61 -15.46 -7.96
N VAL A 22 1.61 -15.94 -7.22
CA VAL A 22 1.70 -17.33 -6.80
C VAL A 22 1.63 -17.39 -5.28
N VAL A 23 0.69 -18.18 -4.76
CA VAL A 23 0.52 -18.41 -3.32
C VAL A 23 0.75 -19.88 -3.03
N GLU A 24 1.79 -20.19 -2.31
CA GLU A 24 2.16 -21.55 -1.92
C GLU A 24 3.02 -21.58 -0.64
N PRO A 25 3.02 -22.72 0.12
CA PRO A 25 2.11 -23.83 0.00
C PRO A 25 0.77 -23.55 0.71
N LEU A 26 -0.32 -24.06 0.18
CA LEU A 26 -1.65 -24.00 0.80
C LEU A 26 -2.11 -25.39 1.17
N GLU A 27 -2.83 -25.54 2.29
CA GLU A 27 -3.48 -26.80 2.64
C GLU A 27 -4.47 -27.22 1.52
N PRO A 28 -4.68 -28.53 1.30
CA PRO A 28 -5.53 -29.04 0.24
C PRO A 28 -6.93 -28.40 0.21
N GLY A 29 -7.34 -27.87 -0.95
CA GLY A 29 -8.63 -27.23 -1.16
C GLY A 29 -8.64 -25.71 -0.90
N PHE A 30 -7.70 -25.16 -0.14
CA PHE A 30 -7.63 -23.70 0.11
C PHE A 30 -7.24 -22.90 -1.14
N GLY A 31 -6.53 -23.50 -2.09
CA GLY A 31 -6.24 -22.88 -3.37
C GLY A 31 -7.51 -22.44 -4.11
N TYR A 32 -8.53 -23.29 -4.18
CA TYR A 32 -9.82 -22.97 -4.79
C TYR A 32 -10.60 -21.93 -3.98
N THR A 33 -10.61 -22.05 -2.66
CA THR A 33 -11.32 -21.11 -1.77
C THR A 33 -10.76 -19.71 -1.92
N LEU A 34 -9.45 -19.54 -1.81
CA LEU A 34 -8.77 -18.24 -1.95
C LEU A 34 -8.88 -17.71 -3.38
N GLY A 35 -8.59 -18.55 -4.38
CA GLY A 35 -8.63 -18.15 -5.78
C GLY A 35 -10.00 -17.64 -6.21
N ASN A 36 -11.08 -18.32 -5.84
CA ASN A 36 -12.43 -17.88 -6.14
C ASN A 36 -12.83 -16.62 -5.38
N SER A 37 -12.49 -16.52 -4.09
CA SER A 37 -12.78 -15.34 -3.28
C SER A 37 -12.07 -14.10 -3.81
N LEU A 38 -10.77 -14.19 -4.07
CA LEU A 38 -9.98 -13.11 -4.66
C LEU A 38 -10.50 -12.71 -6.04
N ARG A 39 -10.76 -13.70 -6.92
CA ARG A 39 -11.29 -13.41 -8.26
C ARG A 39 -12.60 -12.65 -8.21
N ARG A 40 -13.54 -13.06 -7.36
CA ARG A 40 -14.83 -12.39 -7.22
C ARG A 40 -14.70 -10.97 -6.71
N THR A 41 -13.88 -10.77 -5.67
CA THR A 41 -13.66 -9.45 -5.07
C THR A 41 -12.93 -8.52 -6.02
N LEU A 42 -11.91 -9.01 -6.74
CA LEU A 42 -11.18 -8.24 -7.76
C LEU A 42 -12.11 -7.72 -8.87
N LEU A 43 -13.03 -8.54 -9.36
CA LEU A 43 -13.93 -8.15 -10.45
C LEU A 43 -15.09 -7.24 -10.02
N SER A 44 -15.52 -7.30 -8.75
CA SER A 44 -16.73 -6.61 -8.29
C SER A 44 -16.50 -5.46 -7.32
N SER A 45 -15.41 -5.47 -6.56
CA SER A 45 -15.33 -4.62 -5.36
C SER A 45 -14.23 -3.57 -5.40
N ILE A 46 -13.32 -3.64 -6.38
CA ILE A 46 -12.24 -2.65 -6.51
C ILE A 46 -12.84 -1.32 -6.97
N PRO A 47 -12.61 -0.22 -6.23
CA PRO A 47 -13.08 1.10 -6.62
C PRO A 47 -12.32 1.61 -7.85
N GLY A 48 -13.01 2.43 -8.63
CA GLY A 48 -12.43 3.13 -9.76
C GLY A 48 -13.21 4.40 -10.04
N ALA A 49 -12.83 5.13 -11.11
CA ALA A 49 -13.55 6.30 -11.57
C ALA A 49 -14.02 6.09 -13.01
N ALA A 50 -15.15 6.67 -13.36
CA ALA A 50 -15.71 6.62 -14.71
C ALA A 50 -16.55 7.86 -15.00
N VAL A 51 -16.77 8.11 -16.30
CA VAL A 51 -17.70 9.14 -16.76
C VAL A 51 -19.12 8.65 -16.53
N THR A 52 -19.95 9.46 -15.84
CA THR A 52 -21.35 9.17 -15.53
C THR A 52 -22.33 9.89 -16.45
N SER A 53 -21.98 11.09 -16.89
CA SER A 53 -22.78 11.87 -17.83
C SER A 53 -21.90 12.80 -18.64
N ILE A 54 -22.41 13.14 -19.84
CA ILE A 54 -21.80 14.12 -20.72
C ILE A 54 -22.81 15.18 -21.12
N ARG A 55 -22.30 16.35 -21.48
CA ARG A 55 -23.08 17.41 -22.14
C ARG A 55 -22.25 17.94 -23.32
N ILE A 56 -22.85 17.92 -24.51
CA ILE A 56 -22.22 18.41 -25.75
C ILE A 56 -22.96 19.70 -26.13
N ASP A 57 -22.20 20.75 -26.45
CA ASP A 57 -22.80 22.02 -26.86
C ASP A 57 -23.64 21.85 -28.13
N GLY A 58 -24.90 22.35 -28.10
CA GLY A 58 -25.85 22.24 -29.20
C GLY A 58 -26.53 20.88 -29.35
N VAL A 59 -26.32 19.92 -28.44
CA VAL A 59 -26.90 18.57 -28.49
C VAL A 59 -27.88 18.37 -27.33
N LEU A 60 -29.09 17.84 -27.61
CA LEU A 60 -30.13 17.63 -26.63
C LEU A 60 -30.33 16.12 -26.27
N HIS A 61 -29.92 15.22 -27.16
CA HIS A 61 -30.07 13.76 -26.97
C HIS A 61 -29.01 12.98 -27.78
N GLU A 62 -28.79 11.74 -27.43
CA GLU A 62 -27.76 10.87 -27.99
C GLU A 62 -27.92 10.52 -29.48
N PHE A 63 -29.11 10.62 -30.04
CA PHE A 63 -29.41 10.26 -31.45
C PHE A 63 -29.30 11.46 -32.40
N THR A 64 -28.26 12.27 -32.26
CA THR A 64 -27.98 13.41 -33.13
C THR A 64 -26.56 13.39 -33.66
N THR A 65 -26.30 14.26 -34.63
CA THR A 65 -24.96 14.51 -35.15
C THR A 65 -24.49 15.91 -34.74
N VAL A 66 -23.19 16.07 -34.54
CA VAL A 66 -22.57 17.37 -34.25
C VAL A 66 -22.05 17.99 -35.56
N PRO A 67 -22.44 19.22 -35.88
CA PRO A 67 -21.98 19.84 -37.15
C PRO A 67 -20.44 19.93 -37.20
N GLY A 68 -19.87 19.38 -38.26
CA GLY A 68 -18.41 19.41 -38.47
C GLY A 68 -17.65 18.30 -37.72
N VAL A 69 -18.34 17.37 -37.07
CA VAL A 69 -17.78 16.15 -36.53
C VAL A 69 -18.20 14.96 -37.40
N LYS A 70 -17.28 14.04 -37.62
CA LYS A 70 -17.49 12.86 -38.48
C LYS A 70 -18.36 11.82 -37.78
N GLU A 71 -18.08 11.58 -36.50
CA GLU A 71 -18.76 10.62 -35.63
C GLU A 71 -20.09 11.22 -35.14
N ASP A 72 -21.09 10.38 -34.96
CA ASP A 72 -22.32 10.79 -34.27
C ASP A 72 -22.14 10.79 -32.74
N VAL A 73 -23.13 11.31 -32.03
CA VAL A 73 -23.05 11.42 -30.56
C VAL A 73 -22.97 10.04 -29.90
N THR A 74 -23.62 9.02 -30.47
CA THR A 74 -23.57 7.65 -29.97
C THR A 74 -22.16 7.08 -30.10
N ASP A 75 -21.48 7.32 -31.24
CA ASP A 75 -20.09 6.90 -31.45
C ASP A 75 -19.14 7.60 -30.45
N ILE A 76 -19.33 8.92 -30.23
CA ILE A 76 -18.57 9.67 -29.25
C ILE A 76 -18.75 9.08 -27.85
N ILE A 77 -19.97 8.72 -27.45
CA ILE A 77 -20.25 8.07 -26.15
C ILE A 77 -19.56 6.72 -26.07
N LEU A 78 -19.58 5.91 -27.12
CA LEU A 78 -18.93 4.60 -27.16
C LEU A 78 -17.40 4.74 -27.02
N ASN A 79 -16.79 5.75 -27.69
CA ASN A 79 -15.39 6.04 -27.55
C ASN A 79 -15.04 6.50 -26.12
N LEU A 80 -15.86 7.35 -25.51
CA LEU A 80 -15.68 7.84 -24.14
C LEU A 80 -15.82 6.73 -23.09
N LYS A 81 -16.55 5.63 -23.35
CA LYS A 81 -16.55 4.45 -22.45
C LYS A 81 -15.18 3.80 -22.33
N GLY A 82 -14.30 3.99 -23.33
CA GLY A 82 -12.91 3.54 -23.28
C GLY A 82 -11.99 4.43 -22.47
N LEU A 83 -12.45 5.60 -22.00
CA LEU A 83 -11.65 6.55 -21.24
C LEU A 83 -11.29 5.97 -19.87
N VAL A 84 -9.99 5.97 -19.55
CA VAL A 84 -9.47 5.50 -18.26
C VAL A 84 -9.08 6.69 -17.43
N VAL A 85 -9.80 6.91 -16.35
CA VAL A 85 -9.58 8.02 -15.41
C VAL A 85 -9.41 7.53 -13.99
N SER A 86 -8.67 8.26 -13.19
CA SER A 86 -8.66 8.14 -11.73
C SER A 86 -9.07 9.47 -11.11
N SER A 87 -9.76 9.42 -9.99
CA SER A 87 -10.15 10.58 -9.19
C SER A 87 -9.80 10.32 -7.74
N GLU A 88 -9.23 11.31 -7.06
CA GLU A 88 -9.00 11.32 -5.61
C GLU A 88 -10.21 11.87 -4.86
N GLU A 89 -11.06 12.65 -5.56
CA GLU A 89 -12.25 13.27 -5.00
C GLU A 89 -13.41 12.24 -4.90
N ASP A 90 -14.14 12.29 -3.79
CA ASP A 90 -15.34 11.46 -3.60
C ASP A 90 -16.60 12.09 -4.21
N GLU A 91 -16.59 13.43 -4.44
CA GLU A 91 -17.67 14.16 -5.09
C GLU A 91 -17.56 14.12 -6.62
N PRO A 92 -18.69 14.30 -7.34
CA PRO A 92 -18.68 14.38 -8.80
C PRO A 92 -17.83 15.56 -9.30
N VAL A 93 -16.94 15.31 -10.23
CA VAL A 93 -16.01 16.32 -10.77
C VAL A 93 -16.25 16.49 -12.26
N THR A 94 -16.25 17.74 -12.76
CA THR A 94 -16.46 18.05 -14.17
C THR A 94 -15.13 18.29 -14.88
N MET A 95 -14.89 17.57 -15.98
CA MET A 95 -13.80 17.80 -16.93
C MET A 95 -14.35 18.45 -18.20
N TYR A 96 -13.48 19.16 -18.91
CA TYR A 96 -13.84 19.84 -20.14
C TYR A 96 -12.97 19.37 -21.29
N LEU A 97 -13.61 19.07 -22.43
CA LEU A 97 -12.97 18.87 -23.71
C LEU A 97 -13.37 20.00 -24.63
N ARG A 98 -12.42 20.71 -25.20
CA ARG A 98 -12.66 21.83 -26.14
C ARG A 98 -11.64 21.75 -27.28
N LYS A 99 -12.14 21.52 -28.49
CA LYS A 99 -11.30 21.52 -29.70
C LYS A 99 -12.03 22.15 -30.86
N GLN A 100 -11.29 22.91 -31.67
CA GLN A 100 -11.78 23.57 -32.86
C GLN A 100 -10.78 23.42 -34.02
N GLY A 101 -11.29 23.29 -35.22
CA GLY A 101 -10.49 23.14 -36.45
C GLY A 101 -10.24 21.67 -36.81
N PRO A 102 -9.69 21.41 -38.00
CA PRO A 102 -9.56 20.07 -38.54
C PRO A 102 -8.57 19.24 -37.75
N GLY A 103 -8.90 17.99 -37.46
CA GLY A 103 -8.02 17.01 -36.81
C GLY A 103 -8.74 16.02 -35.95
N THR A 104 -7.96 15.10 -35.40
CA THR A 104 -8.44 14.07 -34.47
C THR A 104 -8.53 14.62 -33.08
N VAL A 105 -9.64 14.40 -32.42
CA VAL A 105 -9.85 14.67 -30.98
C VAL A 105 -9.47 13.44 -30.22
N THR A 106 -8.58 13.59 -29.26
CA THR A 106 -8.12 12.49 -28.39
C THR A 106 -8.33 12.83 -26.91
N ALA A 107 -8.15 11.86 -26.04
CA ALA A 107 -8.27 12.08 -24.61
C ALA A 107 -7.25 13.10 -24.06
N SER A 108 -6.14 13.36 -24.78
CA SER A 108 -5.17 14.43 -24.43
C SER A 108 -5.76 15.85 -24.54
N ASP A 109 -6.84 16.03 -25.30
CA ASP A 109 -7.54 17.30 -25.44
C ASP A 109 -8.50 17.59 -24.26
N ILE A 110 -8.68 16.61 -23.33
CA ILE A 110 -9.46 16.78 -22.10
C ILE A 110 -8.61 17.52 -21.09
N VAL A 111 -9.19 18.54 -20.46
CA VAL A 111 -8.57 19.28 -19.36
C VAL A 111 -9.14 18.76 -18.03
N PRO A 112 -8.41 17.90 -17.31
CA PRO A 112 -8.83 17.42 -16.02
C PRO A 112 -8.56 18.52 -14.97
N PRO A 113 -9.44 18.68 -13.96
CA PRO A 113 -9.15 19.50 -12.79
C PRO A 113 -8.15 18.81 -11.85
N SER A 114 -7.76 19.52 -10.79
CA SER A 114 -6.92 18.94 -9.72
C SER A 114 -7.55 17.66 -9.16
N GLY A 115 -6.74 16.65 -8.87
CA GLY A 115 -7.19 15.38 -8.31
C GLY A 115 -7.77 14.37 -9.32
N VAL A 116 -7.85 14.73 -10.63
CA VAL A 116 -8.29 13.80 -11.68
C VAL A 116 -7.17 13.60 -12.69
N THR A 117 -6.89 12.34 -13.03
CA THR A 117 -5.86 11.98 -14.01
C THR A 117 -6.43 11.12 -15.13
N VAL A 118 -6.08 11.44 -16.39
CA VAL A 118 -6.39 10.63 -17.58
C VAL A 118 -5.19 9.74 -17.89
N HIS A 119 -5.41 8.42 -17.93
CA HIS A 119 -4.34 7.43 -18.09
C HIS A 119 -4.12 6.94 -19.52
N ASN A 120 -5.06 7.22 -20.45
CA ASN A 120 -4.97 6.84 -21.87
C ASN A 120 -5.15 8.04 -22.80
N PRO A 121 -4.17 8.97 -22.86
CA PRO A 121 -4.27 10.23 -23.60
C PRO A 121 -4.46 10.04 -25.10
N ASP A 122 -4.02 8.91 -25.67
CA ASP A 122 -4.11 8.62 -27.10
C ASP A 122 -5.47 8.07 -27.55
N LEU A 123 -6.41 7.89 -26.61
CA LEU A 123 -7.75 7.39 -26.95
C LEU A 123 -8.43 8.31 -27.95
N HIS A 124 -8.83 7.77 -29.09
CA HIS A 124 -9.61 8.48 -30.09
C HIS A 124 -11.04 8.74 -29.58
N ILE A 125 -11.50 9.99 -29.68
CA ILE A 125 -12.84 10.41 -29.28
C ILE A 125 -13.68 10.79 -30.51
N ALA A 126 -13.17 11.67 -31.36
CA ALA A 126 -13.88 12.16 -32.53
C ALA A 126 -12.91 12.71 -33.60
N THR A 127 -13.41 12.99 -34.80
CA THR A 127 -12.67 13.63 -35.89
C THR A 127 -13.39 14.88 -36.36
N LEU A 128 -12.69 16.02 -36.38
CA LEU A 128 -13.23 17.32 -36.79
C LEU A 128 -12.82 17.64 -38.21
N ASN A 129 -13.72 18.30 -38.97
CA ASN A 129 -13.41 18.94 -40.24
C ASN A 129 -12.96 20.41 -40.05
N ASP A 130 -12.70 21.11 -41.17
CA ASP A 130 -12.17 22.51 -41.15
C ASP A 130 -13.04 23.50 -40.36
N LYS A 131 -14.33 23.26 -40.23
CA LYS A 131 -15.30 24.10 -39.51
C LYS A 131 -15.79 23.45 -38.22
N GLY A 132 -15.28 22.29 -37.91
CA GLY A 132 -15.71 21.52 -36.76
C GLY A 132 -15.32 22.20 -35.44
N LYS A 133 -16.24 22.20 -34.50
CA LYS A 133 -16.05 22.61 -33.10
C LYS A 133 -16.72 21.55 -32.22
N LEU A 134 -15.99 21.07 -31.26
CA LEU A 134 -16.49 20.11 -30.24
C LEU A 134 -16.20 20.63 -28.86
N GLU A 135 -17.25 20.88 -28.08
CA GLU A 135 -17.19 21.24 -26.67
C GLU A 135 -18.02 20.23 -25.89
N VAL A 136 -17.35 19.53 -24.97
CA VAL A 136 -17.97 18.47 -24.14
C VAL A 136 -17.63 18.71 -22.68
N GLU A 137 -18.63 18.69 -21.83
CA GLU A 137 -18.50 18.58 -20.39
C GLU A 137 -18.68 17.11 -20.02
N LEU A 138 -17.74 16.57 -19.24
CA LEU A 138 -17.75 15.20 -18.76
C LEU A 138 -17.79 15.19 -17.24
N VAL A 139 -18.78 14.56 -16.65
CA VAL A 139 -18.84 14.37 -15.20
C VAL A 139 -18.23 13.01 -14.87
N VAL A 140 -17.24 13.03 -13.99
CA VAL A 140 -16.54 11.85 -13.48
C VAL A 140 -16.90 11.63 -12.03
N GLU A 141 -17.16 10.40 -11.66
CA GLU A 141 -17.46 10.00 -10.29
C GLU A 141 -16.66 8.75 -9.92
N ARG A 142 -16.44 8.57 -8.62
CA ARG A 142 -15.91 7.32 -8.07
C ARG A 142 -17.04 6.32 -7.82
N GLY A 143 -16.76 5.05 -8.06
CA GLY A 143 -17.75 3.99 -7.85
C GLY A 143 -17.12 2.61 -7.89
N ARG A 144 -17.96 1.58 -7.95
CA ARG A 144 -17.55 0.17 -8.01
C ARG A 144 -18.37 -0.57 -9.05
N GLY A 145 -17.71 -1.50 -9.74
CA GLY A 145 -18.37 -2.38 -10.69
C GLY A 145 -18.90 -1.66 -11.94
N TYR A 146 -20.19 -1.84 -12.26
CA TYR A 146 -20.84 -1.29 -13.42
C TYR A 146 -22.19 -0.66 -13.02
N VAL A 147 -22.42 0.57 -13.51
CA VAL A 147 -23.68 1.29 -13.32
C VAL A 147 -24.25 1.69 -14.69
N PRO A 148 -25.47 1.24 -15.05
CA PRO A 148 -26.06 1.59 -16.33
C PRO A 148 -26.53 3.05 -16.37
N ALA A 149 -26.56 3.65 -17.57
CA ALA A 149 -26.96 5.04 -17.80
C ALA A 149 -28.31 5.41 -17.18
N VAL A 150 -29.26 4.47 -17.13
CA VAL A 150 -30.58 4.70 -16.51
C VAL A 150 -30.46 5.03 -15.02
N GLN A 151 -29.51 4.43 -14.31
CA GLN A 151 -29.27 4.73 -12.89
C GLN A 151 -28.47 6.04 -12.71
N ASN A 152 -27.62 6.39 -13.67
CA ASN A 152 -26.87 7.66 -13.68
C ASN A 152 -27.78 8.87 -14.01
N LYS A 153 -29.02 8.63 -14.41
CA LYS A 153 -29.99 9.68 -14.69
C LYS A 153 -30.51 10.28 -13.39
N ALA A 154 -29.91 11.42 -12.98
CA ALA A 154 -30.38 12.16 -11.81
C ALA A 154 -31.80 12.69 -12.00
N SER A 155 -32.63 12.63 -10.94
CA SER A 155 -33.94 13.28 -10.92
C SER A 155 -33.74 14.79 -11.01
N GLY A 156 -34.24 15.43 -12.09
CA GLY A 156 -34.05 16.87 -12.32
C GLY A 156 -32.77 17.21 -13.08
N ALA A 157 -32.18 16.26 -13.82
CA ALA A 157 -31.01 16.53 -14.66
C ALA A 157 -31.27 17.68 -15.65
N GLU A 158 -30.24 18.50 -15.88
CA GLU A 158 -30.25 19.60 -16.85
C GLU A 158 -30.62 19.08 -18.25
N ILE A 159 -31.37 19.90 -19.01
CA ILE A 159 -31.70 19.59 -20.39
C ILE A 159 -30.39 19.53 -21.22
N GLY A 160 -30.21 18.46 -22.02
CA GLY A 160 -29.02 18.24 -22.82
C GLY A 160 -27.89 17.49 -22.09
N ARG A 161 -28.06 17.11 -20.81
CA ARG A 161 -27.16 16.20 -20.13
C ARG A 161 -27.54 14.75 -20.46
N ILE A 162 -26.62 14.02 -21.07
CA ILE A 162 -26.79 12.65 -21.53
C ILE A 162 -26.11 11.73 -20.53
N PRO A 163 -26.84 10.84 -19.84
CA PRO A 163 -26.25 9.84 -18.96
C PRO A 163 -25.50 8.78 -19.77
N VAL A 164 -24.38 8.29 -19.24
CA VAL A 164 -23.53 7.27 -19.86
C VAL A 164 -23.41 6.08 -18.93
N ASP A 165 -23.27 4.87 -19.50
CA ASP A 165 -22.93 3.69 -18.72
C ASP A 165 -21.52 3.80 -18.15
N SER A 166 -21.39 3.63 -16.84
CA SER A 166 -20.14 3.80 -16.13
C SER A 166 -19.52 2.45 -15.76
N ILE A 167 -18.32 2.18 -16.30
CA ILE A 167 -17.53 0.98 -16.00
C ILE A 167 -16.43 1.37 -15.02
N TYR A 168 -16.76 1.36 -13.74
CA TYR A 168 -15.84 1.74 -12.67
C TYR A 168 -14.72 0.73 -12.45
N SER A 169 -15.00 -0.59 -12.70
CA SER A 169 -14.03 -1.64 -12.44
C SER A 169 -12.71 -1.39 -13.19
N PRO A 170 -11.59 -1.23 -12.47
CA PRO A 170 -10.28 -1.08 -13.08
C PRO A 170 -9.66 -2.43 -13.46
N VAL A 171 -10.24 -3.55 -13.02
CA VAL A 171 -9.77 -4.89 -13.31
C VAL A 171 -10.45 -5.42 -14.56
N LEU A 172 -9.65 -5.77 -15.57
CA LEU A 172 -10.14 -6.25 -16.86
C LEU A 172 -10.34 -7.76 -16.87
N LYS A 173 -9.36 -8.50 -16.32
CA LYS A 173 -9.36 -9.97 -16.38
C LYS A 173 -8.71 -10.55 -15.13
N VAL A 174 -9.33 -11.60 -14.61
CA VAL A 174 -8.77 -12.40 -13.52
C VAL A 174 -8.96 -13.88 -13.86
N THR A 175 -7.87 -14.61 -13.94
CA THR A 175 -7.90 -16.08 -14.06
C THR A 175 -7.08 -16.69 -12.94
N TYR A 176 -7.51 -17.83 -12.44
CA TYR A 176 -6.72 -18.58 -11.47
C TYR A 176 -6.66 -20.06 -11.82
N LYS A 177 -5.58 -20.71 -11.40
CA LYS A 177 -5.34 -22.12 -11.52
C LYS A 177 -4.79 -22.66 -10.21
N VAL A 178 -5.22 -23.83 -9.82
CA VAL A 178 -4.69 -24.52 -8.66
C VAL A 178 -3.89 -25.73 -9.15
N GLU A 179 -2.67 -25.83 -8.71
CA GLU A 179 -1.72 -26.88 -9.04
C GLU A 179 -1.30 -27.59 -7.75
N ALA A 180 -0.96 -28.88 -7.84
CA ALA A 180 -0.38 -29.59 -6.70
C ALA A 180 1.08 -29.18 -6.52
N THR A 181 1.49 -28.94 -5.27
CA THR A 181 2.88 -28.66 -4.92
C THR A 181 3.36 -29.60 -3.83
N ARG A 182 4.70 -29.75 -3.73
CA ARG A 182 5.32 -30.66 -2.77
C ARG A 182 5.94 -29.87 -1.62
N VAL A 183 5.61 -30.29 -0.40
CA VAL A 183 6.26 -29.83 0.82
C VAL A 183 6.87 -31.04 1.53
N GLU A 184 8.18 -31.11 1.57
CA GLU A 184 8.93 -32.24 2.11
C GLU A 184 8.50 -33.59 1.50
N GLN A 185 7.81 -34.43 2.29
CA GLN A 185 7.32 -35.75 1.87
C GLN A 185 5.87 -35.73 1.36
N ARG A 186 5.12 -34.63 1.59
CA ARG A 186 3.73 -34.49 1.17
C ARG A 186 3.65 -33.81 -0.20
N THR A 187 2.82 -34.34 -1.08
CA THR A 187 2.62 -33.87 -2.46
C THR A 187 1.19 -33.38 -2.71
N ASP A 188 0.40 -33.22 -1.64
CA ASP A 188 -1.03 -32.91 -1.67
C ASP A 188 -1.33 -31.43 -1.36
N PHE A 189 -0.30 -30.58 -1.23
CA PHE A 189 -0.48 -29.15 -1.03
C PHE A 189 -0.90 -28.45 -2.34
N ASP A 190 -1.69 -27.39 -2.18
CA ASP A 190 -2.12 -26.54 -3.30
C ASP A 190 -1.11 -25.39 -3.55
N ARG A 191 -0.90 -25.12 -4.83
CA ARG A 191 -0.25 -23.91 -5.35
C ARG A 191 -1.29 -23.12 -6.14
N LEU A 192 -1.67 -21.95 -5.63
CA LEU A 192 -2.57 -21.03 -6.32
C LEU A 192 -1.77 -20.13 -7.25
N VAL A 193 -2.08 -20.15 -8.54
CA VAL A 193 -1.56 -19.22 -9.55
C VAL A 193 -2.70 -18.31 -9.98
N LEU A 194 -2.58 -17.01 -9.73
CA LEU A 194 -3.57 -15.98 -10.04
C LEU A 194 -2.98 -15.00 -11.06
N ASP A 195 -3.58 -14.88 -12.24
CA ASP A 195 -3.18 -13.95 -13.30
C ASP A 195 -4.19 -12.80 -13.33
N VAL A 196 -3.71 -11.57 -13.16
CA VAL A 196 -4.54 -10.36 -13.03
C VAL A 196 -4.09 -9.34 -14.07
N GLU A 197 -5.07 -8.83 -14.83
CA GLU A 197 -4.91 -7.78 -15.83
C GLU A 197 -5.79 -6.59 -15.45
N THR A 198 -5.19 -5.40 -15.37
CA THR A 198 -5.84 -4.15 -14.94
C THR A 198 -5.78 -3.09 -16.02
N LYS A 199 -6.60 -2.05 -15.87
CA LYS A 199 -6.41 -0.77 -16.56
C LYS A 199 -5.19 -0.05 -15.96
N PRO A 200 -4.56 0.88 -16.70
CA PRO A 200 -3.41 1.65 -16.19
C PRO A 200 -3.72 2.58 -15.00
N SER A 201 -4.97 2.69 -14.57
CA SER A 201 -5.38 3.46 -13.39
C SER A 201 -5.02 2.80 -12.04
N ILE A 202 -4.68 1.51 -12.03
CA ILE A 202 -4.25 0.78 -10.82
C ILE A 202 -3.27 -0.32 -11.20
N THR A 203 -2.28 -0.57 -10.36
CA THR A 203 -1.37 -1.69 -10.57
C THR A 203 -2.05 -3.03 -10.18
N PRO A 204 -1.68 -4.16 -10.81
CA PRO A 204 -2.18 -5.48 -10.39
C PRO A 204 -1.91 -5.78 -8.92
N ARG A 205 -0.76 -5.34 -8.39
CA ARG A 205 -0.37 -5.50 -6.98
C ARG A 205 -1.34 -4.77 -6.05
N ASP A 206 -1.64 -3.50 -6.34
CA ASP A 206 -2.56 -2.69 -5.52
C ASP A 206 -3.98 -3.23 -5.58
N ALA A 207 -4.41 -3.72 -6.75
CA ALA A 207 -5.72 -4.34 -6.91
C ALA A 207 -5.85 -5.61 -6.02
N VAL A 208 -4.84 -6.49 -6.04
CA VAL A 208 -4.82 -7.71 -5.20
C VAL A 208 -4.76 -7.34 -3.72
N ALA A 209 -3.93 -6.37 -3.33
CA ALA A 209 -3.84 -5.89 -1.94
C ALA A 209 -5.18 -5.33 -1.44
N SER A 210 -5.86 -4.49 -2.25
CA SER A 210 -7.20 -3.93 -1.95
C SER A 210 -8.26 -5.03 -1.81
N SER A 211 -8.20 -6.04 -2.67
CA SER A 211 -9.08 -7.22 -2.59
C SER A 211 -8.84 -8.00 -1.29
N GLY A 212 -7.57 -8.23 -0.93
CA GLY A 212 -7.19 -8.90 0.32
C GLY A 212 -7.69 -8.15 1.55
N LYS A 213 -7.52 -6.83 1.59
CA LYS A 213 -8.03 -5.98 2.67
C LYS A 213 -9.54 -6.11 2.82
N THR A 214 -10.29 -6.00 1.72
CA THR A 214 -11.75 -6.13 1.73
C THR A 214 -12.21 -7.50 2.25
N LEU A 215 -11.54 -8.59 1.83
CA LEU A 215 -11.86 -9.94 2.30
C LEU A 215 -11.55 -10.10 3.79
N THR A 216 -10.43 -9.56 4.27
CA THR A 216 -10.04 -9.63 5.68
C THR A 216 -11.06 -8.90 6.56
N GLU A 217 -11.53 -7.73 6.16
CA GLU A 217 -12.56 -6.98 6.88
C GLU A 217 -13.90 -7.74 6.93
N LEU A 218 -14.32 -8.31 5.79
CA LEU A 218 -15.57 -9.09 5.72
C LEU A 218 -15.50 -10.39 6.54
N PHE A 219 -14.37 -11.11 6.49
CA PHE A 219 -14.19 -12.32 7.29
C PHE A 219 -13.97 -11.99 8.78
N GLY A 220 -13.47 -10.79 9.10
CA GLY A 220 -13.38 -10.27 10.45
C GLY A 220 -14.73 -10.28 11.16
N LEU A 221 -15.82 -9.92 10.47
CA LEU A 221 -17.18 -9.96 11.01
C LEU A 221 -17.59 -11.37 11.47
N ALA A 222 -17.19 -12.42 10.74
CA ALA A 222 -17.46 -13.79 11.15
C ALA A 222 -16.66 -14.21 12.39
N ARG A 223 -15.45 -13.71 12.56
CA ARG A 223 -14.60 -13.95 13.74
C ARG A 223 -15.18 -13.31 14.99
N GLU A 224 -15.88 -12.19 14.88
CA GLU A 224 -16.52 -11.50 16.01
C GLU A 224 -17.70 -12.29 16.61
N LEU A 225 -18.26 -13.26 15.91
CA LEU A 225 -19.35 -14.11 16.41
C LEU A 225 -18.90 -14.94 17.62
N ASN A 226 -17.67 -15.40 17.63
CA ASN A 226 -17.05 -16.07 18.79
C ASN A 226 -15.51 -15.94 18.69
N VAL A 227 -14.94 -15.08 19.51
CA VAL A 227 -13.49 -14.81 19.54
C VAL A 227 -12.68 -16.01 20.06
N GLU A 228 -13.29 -16.87 20.89
CA GLU A 228 -12.66 -18.05 21.46
C GLU A 228 -12.76 -19.30 20.54
N ALA A 229 -13.42 -19.18 19.36
CA ALA A 229 -13.55 -20.30 18.45
C ALA A 229 -12.17 -20.76 17.94
N GLU A 230 -11.92 -22.06 18.02
CA GLU A 230 -10.70 -22.66 17.46
C GLU A 230 -10.72 -22.59 15.93
N GLY A 231 -9.59 -22.22 15.34
CA GLY A 231 -9.37 -22.15 13.90
C GLY A 231 -7.99 -22.68 13.51
N ILE A 232 -7.68 -22.60 12.23
CA ILE A 232 -6.32 -22.86 11.75
C ILE A 232 -5.52 -21.56 11.94
N GLU A 233 -4.47 -21.65 12.73
CA GLU A 233 -3.53 -20.54 12.91
C GLU A 233 -2.50 -20.54 11.78
N ILE A 234 -2.46 -19.45 11.05
CA ILE A 234 -1.38 -19.15 10.10
C ILE A 234 -0.26 -18.54 10.94
N GLY A 235 0.91 -19.18 10.96
CA GLY A 235 2.06 -18.73 11.75
C GLY A 235 2.43 -17.26 11.51
N PRO A 236 3.33 -16.70 12.34
CA PRO A 236 3.67 -15.27 12.28
C PRO A 236 4.17 -14.86 10.89
N SER A 237 3.96 -13.61 10.51
CA SER A 237 4.50 -13.04 9.25
C SER A 237 6.03 -13.05 9.29
N LEU A 238 6.70 -12.97 8.12
CA LEU A 238 8.16 -12.84 8.10
C LEU A 238 8.63 -11.68 8.98
N ALA A 239 7.95 -10.54 8.90
CA ALA A 239 8.23 -9.39 9.77
C ALA A 239 7.98 -9.69 11.26
N GLU A 240 6.90 -10.39 11.60
CA GLU A 240 6.65 -10.82 12.99
C GLU A 240 7.63 -11.91 13.45
N ALA A 241 8.06 -12.80 12.55
CA ALA A 241 9.07 -13.82 12.85
C ALA A 241 10.44 -13.17 13.10
N ASP A 242 10.82 -12.17 12.32
CA ASP A 242 12.03 -11.37 12.50
C ASP A 242 11.96 -10.59 13.82
N HIS A 243 10.81 -9.99 14.15
CA HIS A 243 10.59 -9.34 15.45
C HIS A 243 10.68 -10.35 16.62
N ILE A 244 10.05 -11.54 16.49
CA ILE A 244 10.13 -12.58 17.52
C ILE A 244 11.57 -13.08 17.69
N ALA A 245 12.31 -13.25 16.59
CA ALA A 245 13.73 -13.60 16.64
C ALA A 245 14.56 -12.49 17.29
N ALA A 246 14.27 -11.22 16.97
CA ALA A 246 14.94 -10.07 17.58
C ALA A 246 14.65 -9.98 19.09
N PHE A 247 13.43 -10.31 19.56
CA PHE A 247 13.13 -10.36 21.00
C PHE A 247 13.96 -11.40 21.76
N GLY A 248 14.29 -12.54 21.14
CA GLY A 248 15.14 -13.57 21.71
C GLY A 248 16.63 -13.27 21.67
N MET A 249 17.04 -12.24 20.94
CA MET A 249 18.43 -11.84 20.76
C MET A 249 19.04 -11.39 22.09
N PRO A 250 20.26 -11.85 22.46
CA PRO A 250 20.94 -11.35 23.65
C PRO A 250 21.36 -9.89 23.44
N ILE A 251 21.33 -9.10 24.50
CA ILE A 251 21.74 -7.66 24.44
C ILE A 251 23.22 -7.49 24.05
N GLU A 252 24.02 -8.56 24.08
CA GLU A 252 25.43 -8.59 23.65
C GLU A 252 25.55 -8.33 22.14
N ASP A 253 24.56 -8.74 21.36
CA ASP A 253 24.52 -8.62 19.89
C ASP A 253 24.01 -7.23 19.42
N LEU A 254 23.61 -6.34 20.34
CA LEU A 254 23.17 -4.97 20.02
C LEU A 254 24.33 -3.99 19.82
N ASP A 255 25.59 -4.43 20.00
CA ASP A 255 26.78 -3.57 19.93
C ASP A 255 26.67 -2.27 20.75
N LEU A 256 26.17 -2.40 21.98
CA LEU A 256 26.10 -1.30 22.93
C LEU A 256 27.48 -1.00 23.53
N THR A 257 27.69 0.25 23.98
CA THR A 257 28.91 0.57 24.73
C THR A 257 29.04 -0.31 25.97
N VAL A 258 30.27 -0.64 26.34
CA VAL A 258 30.61 -1.48 27.51
C VAL A 258 29.87 -0.97 28.78
N ARG A 259 29.75 0.34 28.91
CA ARG A 259 29.07 0.98 30.03
C ARG A 259 27.58 0.69 30.03
N SER A 260 26.88 0.92 28.89
CA SER A 260 25.46 0.68 28.74
C SER A 260 25.11 -0.80 28.94
N TYR A 261 25.90 -1.69 28.31
CA TYR A 261 25.78 -3.13 28.46
C TYR A 261 25.90 -3.60 29.94
N ASN A 262 26.95 -3.16 30.65
CA ASN A 262 27.16 -3.57 32.04
C ASN A 262 26.07 -3.07 32.97
N CYS A 263 25.49 -1.90 32.73
CA CYS A 263 24.37 -1.39 33.51
C CYS A 263 23.12 -2.24 33.31
N LEU A 264 22.77 -2.55 32.05
CA LEU A 264 21.60 -3.39 31.72
C LEU A 264 21.76 -4.81 32.29
N LYS A 265 22.93 -5.43 32.13
CA LYS A 265 23.22 -6.76 32.66
C LYS A 265 23.11 -6.84 34.21
N ARG A 266 23.54 -5.79 34.90
CA ARG A 266 23.43 -5.70 36.38
C ARG A 266 21.98 -5.65 36.85
N GLU A 267 21.09 -5.02 36.07
CA GLU A 267 19.64 -4.94 36.34
C GLU A 267 18.86 -6.18 35.87
N GLY A 268 19.58 -7.21 35.37
CA GLY A 268 18.96 -8.47 34.98
C GLY A 268 18.32 -8.43 33.58
N VAL A 269 18.66 -7.46 32.73
CA VAL A 269 18.22 -7.41 31.34
C VAL A 269 19.24 -8.18 30.51
N HIS A 270 18.81 -9.31 29.92
CA HIS A 270 19.67 -10.20 29.16
C HIS A 270 19.30 -10.31 27.68
N THR A 271 18.04 -10.00 27.36
CA THR A 271 17.51 -10.10 25.98
C THR A 271 16.93 -8.77 25.51
N VAL A 272 16.87 -8.61 24.19
CA VAL A 272 16.23 -7.45 23.56
C VAL A 272 14.74 -7.37 23.94
N GLY A 273 14.04 -8.50 24.11
CA GLY A 273 12.66 -8.54 24.53
C GLY A 273 12.43 -7.96 25.94
N GLU A 274 13.34 -8.26 26.89
CA GLU A 274 13.32 -7.67 28.23
C GLU A 274 13.58 -6.17 28.18
N LEU A 275 14.49 -5.73 27.30
CA LEU A 275 14.81 -4.32 27.10
C LEU A 275 13.61 -3.54 26.54
N VAL A 276 12.97 -4.04 25.48
CA VAL A 276 11.78 -3.44 24.84
C VAL A 276 10.58 -3.37 25.80
N SER A 277 10.49 -4.28 26.78
CA SER A 277 9.43 -4.26 27.81
C SER A 277 9.58 -3.14 28.84
N ARG A 278 10.73 -2.47 28.90
CA ARG A 278 11.02 -1.34 29.79
C ARG A 278 10.61 -0.01 29.15
N SER A 279 10.17 0.92 29.99
CA SER A 279 9.94 2.32 29.58
C SER A 279 11.24 3.13 29.70
N GLU A 280 11.28 4.31 29.08
CA GLU A 280 12.41 5.24 29.22
C GLU A 280 12.62 5.64 30.69
N ALA A 281 11.52 5.80 31.45
CA ALA A 281 11.58 6.14 32.86
C ALA A 281 12.22 5.00 33.69
N ASP A 282 11.87 3.74 33.39
CA ASP A 282 12.48 2.57 34.06
C ASP A 282 13.98 2.48 33.79
N LEU A 283 14.41 2.87 32.57
CA LEU A 283 15.82 2.87 32.19
C LEU A 283 16.61 4.01 32.85
N LEU A 284 15.97 5.18 33.08
CA LEU A 284 16.60 6.31 33.79
C LEU A 284 16.81 6.03 35.27
N ASP A 285 15.99 5.17 35.88
CA ASP A 285 16.11 4.77 37.28
C ASP A 285 17.31 3.82 37.53
N ILE A 286 17.89 3.26 36.44
CA ILE A 286 19.05 2.39 36.54
C ILE A 286 20.31 3.23 36.94
N ARG A 287 20.95 2.81 38.00
CA ARG A 287 22.15 3.51 38.48
C ARG A 287 23.25 3.58 37.40
N ASN A 288 23.69 4.78 37.10
CA ASN A 288 24.70 5.12 36.11
C ASN A 288 24.27 4.92 34.62
N PHE A 289 22.95 4.81 34.36
CA PHE A 289 22.38 4.80 33.02
C PHE A 289 21.78 6.18 32.71
N GLY A 290 22.39 6.92 31.82
CA GLY A 290 22.01 8.31 31.55
C GLY A 290 21.29 8.47 30.20
N ALA A 291 20.84 9.69 29.90
CA ALA A 291 20.13 10.03 28.66
C ALA A 291 20.89 9.58 27.40
N LYS A 292 22.23 9.77 27.33
CA LYS A 292 23.04 9.30 26.20
C LYS A 292 22.97 7.78 25.98
N SER A 293 22.91 6.99 27.07
CA SER A 293 22.76 5.52 26.98
C SER A 293 21.37 5.09 26.52
N ILE A 294 20.36 5.90 26.80
CA ILE A 294 18.98 5.67 26.31
C ILE A 294 18.91 5.97 24.81
N ASP A 295 19.54 7.07 24.37
CA ASP A 295 19.60 7.43 22.97
C ASP A 295 20.33 6.36 22.13
N GLU A 296 21.45 5.83 22.66
CA GLU A 296 22.17 4.71 22.08
C GLU A 296 21.27 3.47 21.92
N VAL A 297 20.57 3.09 22.98
CA VAL A 297 19.62 1.96 22.95
C VAL A 297 18.51 2.18 21.95
N LYS A 298 17.92 3.38 21.90
CA LYS A 298 16.87 3.73 20.91
C LYS A 298 17.35 3.59 19.49
N VAL A 299 18.52 4.11 19.16
CA VAL A 299 19.12 4.01 17.82
C VAL A 299 19.28 2.55 17.40
N LYS A 300 19.84 1.72 18.27
CA LYS A 300 20.06 0.30 17.98
C LYS A 300 18.75 -0.48 17.86
N LEU A 301 17.74 -0.18 18.67
CA LEU A 301 16.40 -0.80 18.58
C LEU A 301 15.67 -0.40 17.29
N ILE A 302 15.78 0.88 16.86
CA ILE A 302 15.20 1.34 15.61
C ILE A 302 15.82 0.62 14.41
N GLY A 303 17.12 0.34 14.43
CA GLY A 303 17.79 -0.48 13.41
C GLY A 303 17.20 -1.89 13.26
N LEU A 304 16.58 -2.42 14.33
CA LEU A 304 15.86 -3.69 14.37
C LEU A 304 14.33 -3.53 14.16
N GLY A 305 13.85 -2.30 13.89
CA GLY A 305 12.41 -2.01 13.76
C GLY A 305 11.64 -2.07 15.08
N LEU A 306 12.34 -1.97 16.23
CA LEU A 306 11.76 -2.06 17.58
C LEU A 306 11.78 -0.70 18.26
N THR A 307 10.88 -0.51 19.25
CA THR A 307 10.81 0.69 20.10
C THR A 307 10.66 0.29 21.56
N LEU A 308 11.12 1.14 22.46
CA LEU A 308 10.88 0.95 23.90
C LEU A 308 9.40 1.12 24.23
N LYS A 309 8.96 0.53 25.34
CA LYS A 309 7.61 0.69 25.86
C LYS A 309 7.33 2.17 26.12
N ASP A 310 6.14 2.63 25.70
CA ASP A 310 5.65 4.01 25.88
C ASP A 310 6.47 5.10 25.16
N SER A 311 7.37 4.74 24.23
CA SER A 311 8.06 5.73 23.38
C SER A 311 7.10 6.32 22.34
N PRO A 312 7.08 7.65 22.13
CA PRO A 312 6.25 8.24 21.09
C PRO A 312 6.68 7.75 19.71
N PRO A 313 5.72 7.46 18.80
CA PRO A 313 6.05 7.10 17.43
C PRO A 313 6.71 8.27 16.72
N GLY A 314 7.88 8.04 16.10
CA GLY A 314 8.56 9.04 15.26
C GLY A 314 9.85 9.61 15.82
N PHE A 315 10.56 8.86 16.65
CA PHE A 315 11.93 9.21 17.04
C PHE A 315 12.86 9.19 15.82
N ASP A 316 13.47 10.34 15.50
CA ASP A 316 14.42 10.49 14.37
C ASP A 316 15.85 10.48 14.91
N PRO A 317 16.68 9.47 14.57
CA PRO A 317 18.06 9.37 15.02
C PRO A 317 18.93 10.57 14.61
N SER A 318 18.59 11.27 13.52
CA SER A 318 19.35 12.42 13.02
C SER A 318 19.24 13.65 13.94
N THR A 319 18.31 13.65 14.90
CA THR A 319 18.12 14.75 15.86
C THR A 319 19.02 14.66 17.09
N ILE A 320 19.80 13.57 17.22
CA ILE A 320 20.67 13.35 18.39
C ILE A 320 22.00 14.08 18.19
N ALA A 321 22.31 14.99 19.12
CA ALA A 321 23.60 15.68 19.10
C ALA A 321 24.77 14.71 19.33
N GLY A 322 25.65 14.57 18.32
CA GLY A 322 26.87 13.74 18.39
C GLY A 322 26.70 12.32 17.82
N TYR A 323 25.57 11.97 17.22
CA TYR A 323 25.38 10.73 16.47
C TYR A 323 25.44 10.99 14.96
N ASP A 324 26.25 10.23 14.24
CA ASP A 324 26.34 10.24 12.78
C ASP A 324 25.62 9.01 12.22
N ALA A 325 24.46 9.25 11.60
CA ALA A 325 23.59 8.20 11.08
C ALA A 325 24.15 7.51 9.80
N GLU A 326 25.12 8.15 9.10
CA GLU A 326 25.75 7.54 7.92
C GLU A 326 26.87 6.55 8.30
N THR A 327 27.54 6.79 9.42
CA THR A 327 28.67 5.97 9.86
C THR A 327 28.39 5.10 11.08
N ASP A 328 27.19 5.20 11.69
CA ASP A 328 26.78 4.54 12.95
C ASP A 328 27.81 4.77 14.07
N THR A 329 28.34 5.99 14.17
CA THR A 329 29.39 6.36 15.15
C THR A 329 28.97 7.54 16.02
N TRP A 330 29.41 7.50 17.27
CA TRP A 330 29.24 8.60 18.22
C TRP A 330 30.51 9.46 18.25
N SER A 331 30.35 10.75 17.98
CA SER A 331 31.41 11.73 18.20
C SER A 331 31.32 12.29 19.63
N ASP A 332 32.43 12.21 20.39
CA ASP A 332 32.49 12.86 21.69
C ASP A 332 32.68 14.38 21.48
N PRO A 333 31.78 15.23 22.01
CA PRO A 333 31.94 16.70 21.85
C PRO A 333 33.07 17.33 22.72
N ALA A 334 34.01 16.53 23.24
CA ALA A 334 35.08 16.99 24.13
C ALA A 334 36.49 16.73 23.61
N GLU A 335 36.80 17.06 22.31
CA GLU A 335 38.14 17.31 21.85
C GLU A 335 38.24 18.72 21.26
N GLY A 336 38.27 19.72 22.14
CA GLY A 336 38.46 21.12 21.77
C GLY A 336 38.57 22.01 22.99
N GLY A 337 39.64 21.89 23.79
CA GLY A 337 39.86 22.78 24.92
C GLY A 337 40.95 22.26 25.84
N ASP A 338 42.21 22.59 25.49
CA ASP A 338 43.40 22.53 26.32
C ASP A 338 43.22 23.22 27.68
N ALA A 339 43.43 22.46 28.76
CA ALA A 339 44.04 23.00 30.01
C ALA A 339 44.32 21.85 30.96
N GLY A 340 45.60 21.62 31.18
CA GLY A 340 46.15 20.64 32.10
C GLY A 340 45.67 20.79 33.54
N ILE A 341 45.85 19.72 34.29
CA ILE A 341 46.47 19.69 35.65
C ILE A 341 46.35 18.25 36.20
N ALA A 342 47.54 17.71 36.48
CA ALA A 342 48.00 16.88 37.61
C ALA A 342 47.38 15.48 37.84
N ASP A 343 48.26 14.52 37.67
CA ASP A 343 48.64 13.42 38.59
C ASP A 343 47.72 13.18 39.80
N ASP A 344 47.25 11.96 39.89
CA ASP A 344 47.44 11.15 41.09
C ASP A 344 47.38 9.67 40.72
N ALA A 345 48.58 9.09 40.63
CA ALA A 345 48.83 7.67 40.82
C ALA A 345 48.56 7.32 42.26
N ASP A 346 47.79 6.26 42.48
CA ASP A 346 48.01 5.25 43.50
C ASP A 346 46.78 4.38 43.64
N TYR A 347 46.93 3.15 43.29
CA TYR A 347 46.45 1.96 44.01
C TYR A 347 46.78 0.71 43.21
N ALA A 348 48.07 0.35 43.30
CA ALA A 348 48.52 -1.01 43.07
C ALA A 348 48.63 -1.70 44.47
N GLU A 349 48.32 -2.98 44.44
CA GLU A 349 48.74 -4.02 45.40
C GLU A 349 48.16 -4.03 46.81
N THR A 350 47.35 -5.04 47.08
CA THR A 350 47.67 -6.05 48.09
C THR A 350 46.96 -7.37 47.81
N GLU A 351 47.71 -8.31 47.23
CA GLU A 351 47.55 -9.76 47.48
C GLU A 351 48.01 -10.11 48.91
N GLN A 352 47.44 -11.24 49.40
CA GLN A 352 47.84 -12.09 50.50
C GLN A 352 47.14 -11.85 51.86
N LEU A 353 46.12 -12.67 52.16
CA LEU A 353 46.17 -13.90 53.04
C LEU A 353 44.80 -14.52 53.08
#